data_5f5a055c8aa5b0091bcbe856f57976ed
#
_entry.id   5f5a055c8aa5b0091bcbe856f57976ed
#
_cell.length_a   1.000
_cell.length_b   1.000
_cell.length_c   1.000
_cell.angle_alpha   90.00
_cell.angle_beta   90.00
_cell.angle_gamma   90.00
#
_symmetry.space_group_name_H-M   'P 1'
#
loop_
_entity.id
_entity.type
_entity.pdbx_description
1 polymer ?
#
loop_
_entity_poly.entity_id
_entity_poly.type
_entity_poly.pdbx_seq_one_letter_code
_entity_poly.pdbx_strand_id
1 'polypeptide(L)'
;MLRVLDEVTILKRMLLLLVILFSGIFAFSQPFPTCDVRAYGAKGDGVTLDTVAVSQAIAACVKQGGGTVYFGPGRYVIGTVELYSHIHLYLDSGAVLAGSHNIADYLPSPPFGFARHYGVDVTGEGALLGMLIAKNADDVSIDGTGEINGEDAAFMAEKSAHDSKDYDERFVRNPEKYQAAMNELEYGPIEPQGRPGTMIVFFHCSNVKLHGIRLASAPNWTVHMQNVEGAAISDIEIFNDPRVPNNDGIDCMQCQHVRITNSNIHAGDDGLAIVRSEDVNVSNCSISSRSAAIRLESTRRSTFTGLSMDTNRGIAVFGDDFPGQQNRPTEDVTFSDIVIRTHLIPGGWWGKAEPIYIAVQPCAAEVVCGVRVRNVVFNNITAEAEGGALLLGAKGAPLTGVELNDVRLHMIVPDPAISESVGGNLDLRWTALTPRDGVVKSDIPALLAEDVNGLRLRNVQVDWADGMPDYFSDGIRVENFKDLLIDSYSGRQAQPDRGAAIDLRHGAGVSITNSRAMPGTRTFLQLDQVQDRRVFVNYDLRSAASVITPATQRFETEIGVPAVQRK
;
A
#
# COMPACT_ATOMS: atom_id res chain seq x y z
N MET A 1 -4.15 84.79 5.87
CA MET A 1 -5.47 84.15 5.99
C MET A 1 -5.78 83.22 4.84
N LEU A 2 -5.28 83.41 3.61
CA LEU A 2 -5.55 82.46 2.49
C LEU A 2 -4.75 81.11 2.52
N ARG A 3 -3.59 81.03 3.17
CA ARG A 3 -2.79 79.76 3.25
C ARG A 3 -3.37 78.74 4.22
N VAL A 4 -4.11 79.17 5.25
CA VAL A 4 -4.68 78.23 6.24
C VAL A 4 -5.96 77.51 5.72
N LEU A 5 -6.64 78.19 4.76
CA LEU A 5 -7.84 77.57 4.14
C LEU A 5 -7.51 76.47 3.14
N ASP A 6 -6.32 76.55 2.49
CA ASP A 6 -5.89 75.45 1.59
C ASP A 6 -5.47 74.18 2.33
N GLU A 7 -4.78 74.31 3.44
CA GLU A 7 -4.34 73.10 4.23
C GLU A 7 -5.52 72.32 4.85
N VAL A 8 -6.54 73.03 5.32
CA VAL A 8 -7.76 72.42 5.87
C VAL A 8 -8.56 71.72 4.77
N THR A 9 -8.56 72.22 3.56
CA THR A 9 -9.25 71.63 2.42
C THR A 9 -8.51 70.42 1.90
N ILE A 10 -7.17 70.42 1.89
CA ILE A 10 -6.32 69.24 1.56
C ILE A 10 -6.48 68.15 2.61
N LEU A 11 -6.46 68.51 3.90
CA LEU A 11 -6.63 67.55 5.00
C LEU A 11 -8.01 66.90 4.95
N LYS A 12 -9.08 67.62 4.65
CA LYS A 12 -10.45 67.06 4.47
C LYS A 12 -10.53 66.14 3.25
N ARG A 13 -9.87 66.48 2.15
CA ARG A 13 -9.83 65.58 0.96
C ARG A 13 -9.00 64.35 1.21
N MET A 14 -7.88 64.42 1.93
CA MET A 14 -7.11 63.25 2.35
C MET A 14 -7.88 62.35 3.34
N LEU A 15 -8.62 62.97 4.29
CA LEU A 15 -9.45 62.23 5.22
C LEU A 15 -10.61 61.51 4.51
N LEU A 16 -11.24 62.14 3.51
CA LEU A 16 -12.30 61.56 2.70
C LEU A 16 -11.77 60.45 1.80
N LEU A 17 -10.57 60.56 1.23
CA LEU A 17 -9.89 59.52 0.47
C LEU A 17 -9.49 58.35 1.37
N LEU A 18 -9.04 58.59 2.60
CA LEU A 18 -8.74 57.53 3.58
C LEU A 18 -10.02 56.77 4.01
N VAL A 19 -11.13 57.46 4.19
CA VAL A 19 -12.43 56.82 4.54
C VAL A 19 -12.95 55.99 3.36
N ILE A 20 -12.76 56.43 2.12
CA ILE A 20 -13.14 55.67 0.92
C ILE A 20 -12.22 54.48 0.71
N LEU A 21 -10.91 54.59 1.01
CA LEU A 21 -9.96 53.46 0.97
C LEU A 21 -10.20 52.46 2.10
N PHE A 22 -10.64 52.90 3.29
CA PHE A 22 -10.96 51.99 4.40
C PHE A 22 -12.34 51.31 4.26
N SER A 23 -13.29 51.95 3.57
CA SER A 23 -14.61 51.32 3.31
C SER A 23 -14.57 50.26 2.19
N GLY A 24 -13.49 50.18 1.42
CA GLY A 24 -13.31 49.18 0.36
C GLY A 24 -12.64 47.87 0.80
N ILE A 25 -12.19 47.73 2.07
CA ILE A 25 -11.38 46.58 2.53
C ILE A 25 -12.14 45.65 3.49
N PHE A 26 -13.33 45.98 3.95
CA PHE A 26 -14.20 45.02 4.62
C PHE A 26 -15.09 44.32 3.58
N ALA A 27 -14.51 43.55 2.70
CA ALA A 27 -15.23 42.40 2.20
C ALA A 27 -15.44 41.48 3.40
N PHE A 28 -16.56 41.63 4.09
CA PHE A 28 -17.05 40.60 5.02
C PHE A 28 -17.15 39.32 4.19
N SER A 29 -16.18 38.42 4.37
CA SER A 29 -16.36 37.05 3.95
C SER A 29 -17.67 36.60 4.60
N GLN A 30 -18.73 36.55 3.84
CA GLN A 30 -20.00 35.96 4.29
C GLN A 30 -19.62 34.53 4.69
N PRO A 31 -19.96 34.06 5.90
CA PRO A 31 -19.76 32.67 6.23
C PRO A 31 -20.47 31.83 5.17
N PHE A 32 -19.79 30.82 4.64
CA PHE A 32 -20.40 29.91 3.68
C PHE A 32 -21.72 29.38 4.24
N PRO A 33 -22.77 29.28 3.43
CA PRO A 33 -24.07 28.84 3.88
C PRO A 33 -24.04 27.39 4.37
N THR A 34 -24.92 27.07 5.32
CA THR A 34 -25.21 25.69 5.71
C THR A 34 -26.52 25.27 5.08
N CYS A 35 -26.50 24.19 4.30
CA CYS A 35 -27.65 23.59 3.65
C CYS A 35 -27.97 22.27 4.35
N ASP A 36 -28.90 22.30 5.32
CA ASP A 36 -29.37 21.08 6.01
C ASP A 36 -30.18 20.23 5.01
N VAL A 37 -29.78 18.99 4.76
CA VAL A 37 -30.44 18.10 3.79
C VAL A 37 -31.90 17.87 4.11
N ARG A 38 -32.31 17.93 5.39
CA ARG A 38 -33.69 17.79 5.80
C ARG A 38 -34.58 18.97 5.39
N ALA A 39 -34.01 20.17 5.29
CA ALA A 39 -34.70 21.33 4.76
C ALA A 39 -35.07 21.18 3.27
N TYR A 40 -34.40 20.27 2.57
CA TYR A 40 -34.65 19.93 1.15
C TYR A 40 -35.42 18.62 0.99
N GLY A 41 -35.91 18.05 2.07
CA GLY A 41 -36.83 16.92 2.06
C GLY A 41 -36.25 15.56 2.41
N ALA A 42 -34.93 15.49 2.72
CA ALA A 42 -34.32 14.24 3.17
C ALA A 42 -34.97 13.74 4.47
N LYS A 43 -35.25 12.45 4.52
CA LYS A 43 -35.93 11.82 5.68
C LYS A 43 -34.92 11.31 6.69
N GLY A 44 -33.83 10.71 6.26
CA GLY A 44 -32.87 10.09 7.16
C GLY A 44 -33.47 8.96 7.99
N ASP A 45 -34.45 8.24 7.45
CA ASP A 45 -35.22 7.18 8.12
C ASP A 45 -34.70 5.76 7.83
N GLY A 46 -33.64 5.64 7.00
CA GLY A 46 -33.00 4.38 6.60
C GLY A 46 -33.78 3.59 5.53
N VAL A 47 -34.86 4.13 4.98
CA VAL A 47 -35.71 3.46 4.00
C VAL A 47 -35.95 4.32 2.76
N THR A 48 -36.24 5.62 2.98
CA THR A 48 -36.53 6.56 1.89
C THR A 48 -35.22 6.86 1.11
N LEU A 49 -35.31 6.80 -0.24
CA LEU A 49 -34.20 7.22 -1.09
C LEU A 49 -34.06 8.76 -1.05
N ASP A 50 -33.04 9.24 -0.37
CA ASP A 50 -32.81 10.67 -0.11
C ASP A 50 -31.91 11.34 -1.18
N THR A 51 -31.48 10.64 -2.23
CA THR A 51 -30.57 11.14 -3.27
C THR A 51 -30.99 12.49 -3.83
N VAL A 52 -32.27 12.67 -4.16
CA VAL A 52 -32.79 13.91 -4.76
C VAL A 52 -32.70 15.07 -3.75
N ALA A 53 -33.08 14.83 -2.51
CA ALA A 53 -33.06 15.86 -1.46
C ALA A 53 -31.62 16.30 -1.14
N VAL A 54 -30.69 15.34 -1.04
CA VAL A 54 -29.26 15.61 -0.84
C VAL A 54 -28.70 16.42 -2.00
N SER A 55 -29.00 16.03 -3.25
CA SER A 55 -28.54 16.76 -4.44
C SER A 55 -29.12 18.20 -4.50
N GLN A 56 -30.35 18.39 -4.05
CA GLN A 56 -30.96 19.74 -3.94
C GLN A 56 -30.29 20.62 -2.89
N ALA A 57 -29.91 20.06 -1.74
CA ALA A 57 -29.13 20.76 -0.72
C ALA A 57 -27.75 21.18 -1.27
N ILE A 58 -27.05 20.29 -1.96
CA ILE A 58 -25.77 20.58 -2.62
C ILE A 58 -25.96 21.72 -3.66
N ALA A 59 -26.96 21.61 -4.54
CA ALA A 59 -27.24 22.61 -5.55
C ALA A 59 -27.59 24.00 -4.94
N ALA A 60 -28.22 24.02 -3.78
CA ALA A 60 -28.50 25.28 -3.08
C ALA A 60 -27.24 25.94 -2.52
N CYS A 61 -26.31 25.15 -1.96
CA CYS A 61 -24.99 25.64 -1.55
C CYS A 61 -24.17 26.11 -2.76
N VAL A 62 -24.12 25.33 -3.86
CA VAL A 62 -23.41 25.72 -5.10
C VAL A 62 -23.89 27.06 -5.65
N LYS A 63 -25.19 27.34 -5.65
CA LYS A 63 -25.75 28.64 -6.08
C LYS A 63 -25.25 29.83 -5.26
N GLN A 64 -24.75 29.60 -4.06
CA GLN A 64 -24.19 30.61 -3.17
C GLN A 64 -22.65 30.66 -3.20
N GLY A 65 -22.04 29.93 -4.15
CA GLY A 65 -20.59 29.89 -4.33
C GLY A 65 -19.88 28.81 -3.53
N GLY A 66 -20.63 27.91 -2.88
CA GLY A 66 -20.13 26.85 -2.03
C GLY A 66 -20.87 26.80 -0.69
N GLY A 67 -20.48 25.91 0.21
CA GLY A 67 -21.06 25.83 1.54
C GLY A 67 -21.00 24.46 2.18
N THR A 68 -21.51 24.39 3.42
CA THR A 68 -21.62 23.15 4.18
C THR A 68 -22.96 22.49 3.93
N VAL A 69 -22.93 21.28 3.41
CA VAL A 69 -24.10 20.39 3.32
C VAL A 69 -24.14 19.55 4.58
N TYR A 70 -25.11 19.84 5.44
CA TYR A 70 -25.18 19.30 6.78
C TYR A 70 -26.13 18.10 6.87
N PHE A 71 -25.62 17.01 7.46
CA PHE A 71 -26.38 15.81 7.79
C PHE A 71 -26.48 15.68 9.32
N GLY A 72 -27.64 15.93 9.88
CA GLY A 72 -27.95 15.63 11.30
C GLY A 72 -28.11 14.13 11.52
N PRO A 73 -28.27 13.68 12.81
CA PRO A 73 -28.43 12.26 13.13
C PRO A 73 -29.56 11.61 12.34
N GLY A 74 -29.32 10.45 11.73
CA GLY A 74 -30.26 9.70 10.88
C GLY A 74 -29.53 8.85 9.85
N ARG A 75 -30.24 7.95 9.16
CA ARG A 75 -29.71 7.10 8.11
C ARG A 75 -30.27 7.52 6.76
N TYR A 76 -29.47 8.16 5.95
CA TYR A 76 -29.81 8.72 4.63
C TYR A 76 -29.41 7.75 3.55
N VAL A 77 -30.40 7.11 2.90
CA VAL A 77 -30.14 6.17 1.80
C VAL A 77 -29.95 6.95 0.50
N ILE A 78 -28.83 6.73 -0.17
CA ILE A 78 -28.51 7.41 -1.43
C ILE A 78 -28.03 6.44 -2.50
N GLY A 79 -28.27 6.78 -3.77
CA GLY A 79 -27.53 6.27 -4.91
C GLY A 79 -26.31 7.16 -5.18
N THR A 80 -26.12 7.61 -6.43
CA THR A 80 -25.05 8.55 -6.76
C THR A 80 -25.39 9.98 -6.39
N VAL A 81 -24.46 10.64 -5.69
CA VAL A 81 -24.48 12.08 -5.40
C VAL A 81 -23.20 12.72 -5.95
N GLU A 82 -23.35 13.79 -6.75
CA GLU A 82 -22.24 14.56 -7.29
C GLU A 82 -21.84 15.70 -6.35
N LEU A 83 -20.53 15.86 -6.15
CA LEU A 83 -19.92 16.94 -5.37
C LEU A 83 -19.27 17.96 -6.31
N TYR A 84 -19.37 19.23 -5.95
CA TYR A 84 -18.88 20.36 -6.75
C TYR A 84 -17.83 21.15 -5.97
N SER A 85 -17.17 22.10 -6.64
CA SER A 85 -16.17 22.96 -5.99
C SER A 85 -16.75 23.71 -4.78
N HIS A 86 -15.94 23.84 -3.75
CA HIS A 86 -16.23 24.54 -2.50
C HIS A 86 -17.39 23.92 -1.70
N ILE A 87 -17.66 22.64 -1.88
CA ILE A 87 -18.64 21.88 -1.10
C ILE A 87 -17.96 21.13 0.03
N HIS A 88 -18.47 21.37 1.23
CA HIS A 88 -18.12 20.66 2.43
C HIS A 88 -19.29 19.77 2.89
N LEU A 89 -19.16 18.45 2.79
CA LEU A 89 -20.10 17.52 3.41
C LEU A 89 -19.75 17.37 4.90
N TYR A 90 -20.67 17.69 5.78
CA TYR A 90 -20.51 17.50 7.22
C TYR A 90 -21.53 16.51 7.76
N LEU A 91 -21.06 15.38 8.25
CA LEU A 91 -21.88 14.34 8.87
C LEU A 91 -21.72 14.41 10.39
N ASP A 92 -22.79 14.82 11.06
CA ASP A 92 -22.82 14.93 12.52
C ASP A 92 -22.81 13.54 13.19
N SER A 93 -22.56 13.52 14.48
CA SER A 93 -22.61 12.28 15.27
C SER A 93 -23.97 11.58 15.11
N GLY A 94 -23.94 10.30 14.75
CA GLY A 94 -25.14 9.50 14.45
C GLY A 94 -25.76 9.74 13.07
N ALA A 95 -25.14 10.55 12.19
CA ALA A 95 -25.48 10.59 10.77
C ALA A 95 -24.83 9.43 10.05
N VAL A 96 -25.61 8.69 9.25
CA VAL A 96 -25.12 7.63 8.36
C VAL A 96 -25.60 7.92 6.96
N LEU A 97 -24.65 8.06 6.03
CA LEU A 97 -24.94 8.14 4.60
C LEU A 97 -24.77 6.73 4.01
N ALA A 98 -25.88 6.06 3.72
CA ALA A 98 -25.93 4.66 3.34
C ALA A 98 -26.16 4.48 1.84
N GLY A 99 -25.43 3.55 1.22
CA GLY A 99 -25.64 3.17 -0.18
C GLY A 99 -27.01 2.52 -0.41
N SER A 100 -27.66 2.82 -1.54
CA SER A 100 -28.87 2.11 -1.94
C SER A 100 -28.55 0.65 -2.30
N HIS A 101 -29.41 -0.27 -1.92
CA HIS A 101 -29.31 -1.68 -2.33
C HIS A 101 -29.72 -1.90 -3.79
N ASN A 102 -30.23 -0.89 -4.47
CA ASN A 102 -30.65 -1.00 -5.86
C ASN A 102 -29.59 -0.39 -6.79
N ILE A 103 -28.94 -1.23 -7.60
CA ILE A 103 -27.88 -0.81 -8.52
C ILE A 103 -28.34 0.27 -9.52
N ALA A 104 -29.64 0.33 -9.84
CA ALA A 104 -30.20 1.33 -10.74
C ALA A 104 -30.21 2.77 -10.18
N ASP A 105 -29.98 2.93 -8.88
CA ASP A 105 -29.87 4.24 -8.23
C ASP A 105 -28.47 4.87 -8.40
N TYR A 106 -27.50 4.13 -8.95
CA TYR A 106 -26.14 4.58 -9.15
C TYR A 106 -25.90 5.04 -10.59
N LEU A 107 -25.20 6.16 -10.74
CA LEU A 107 -24.80 6.72 -12.03
C LEU A 107 -23.36 6.36 -12.36
N PRO A 108 -23.01 6.29 -13.65
CA PRO A 108 -21.64 6.02 -14.08
C PRO A 108 -20.65 7.06 -13.53
N SER A 109 -19.58 6.58 -12.91
CA SER A 109 -18.42 7.38 -12.57
C SER A 109 -17.51 7.60 -13.80
N PRO A 110 -16.56 8.56 -13.76
CA PRO A 110 -15.58 8.71 -14.82
C PRO A 110 -14.81 7.41 -15.07
N PRO A 111 -14.51 7.06 -16.35
CA PRO A 111 -13.76 5.86 -16.66
C PRO A 111 -12.33 5.99 -16.11
N PHE A 112 -11.93 5.06 -15.27
CA PHE A 112 -10.56 4.94 -14.81
C PHE A 112 -9.72 4.29 -15.91
N GLY A 113 -8.80 5.01 -16.54
CA GLY A 113 -7.93 4.48 -17.61
C GLY A 113 -7.06 3.29 -17.16
N PHE A 114 -6.96 3.11 -15.85
CA PHE A 114 -6.20 2.08 -15.17
C PHE A 114 -6.86 0.69 -15.19
N ALA A 115 -8.14 0.64 -15.11
CA ALA A 115 -8.88 -0.61 -14.97
C ALA A 115 -8.72 -1.55 -16.16
N ARG A 116 -8.37 -1.05 -17.34
CA ARG A 116 -8.04 -1.89 -18.50
C ARG A 116 -6.72 -2.65 -18.34
N HIS A 117 -5.82 -2.17 -17.48
CA HIS A 117 -4.48 -2.75 -17.34
C HIS A 117 -4.48 -4.05 -16.51
N TYR A 118 -5.26 -4.11 -15.44
CA TYR A 118 -5.29 -5.29 -14.55
C TYR A 118 -6.23 -6.39 -14.98
N GLY A 119 -6.86 -6.30 -16.16
CA GLY A 119 -7.85 -7.29 -16.57
C GLY A 119 -9.07 -7.34 -15.65
N VAL A 120 -9.16 -6.41 -14.70
CA VAL A 120 -10.40 -6.16 -13.96
C VAL A 120 -11.38 -5.65 -15.00
N ASP A 121 -12.41 -6.42 -15.28
CA ASP A 121 -13.45 -6.01 -16.20
C ASP A 121 -14.27 -4.89 -15.55
N VAL A 122 -13.74 -3.67 -15.64
CA VAL A 122 -14.44 -2.45 -15.26
C VAL A 122 -15.55 -2.10 -16.23
N THR A 123 -15.74 -2.92 -17.28
CA THR A 123 -16.89 -2.84 -18.16
C THR A 123 -18.09 -3.63 -17.61
N GLY A 124 -17.92 -4.40 -16.53
CA GLY A 124 -19.04 -4.94 -15.77
C GLY A 124 -19.97 -3.80 -15.34
N GLU A 125 -21.26 -3.99 -15.45
CA GLU A 125 -22.30 -2.94 -15.30
C GLU A 125 -22.20 -2.13 -14.00
N GLY A 126 -21.58 -2.66 -12.94
CA GLY A 126 -21.40 -1.98 -11.65
C GLY A 126 -20.08 -1.26 -11.46
N ALA A 127 -19.02 -1.62 -12.17
CA ALA A 127 -17.64 -1.17 -11.89
C ALA A 127 -17.39 0.32 -12.15
N LEU A 128 -18.24 0.98 -12.93
CA LEU A 128 -18.16 2.41 -13.23
C LEU A 128 -19.17 3.26 -12.43
N LEU A 129 -19.87 2.66 -11.47
CA LEU A 129 -20.90 3.34 -10.70
C LEU A 129 -20.30 3.80 -9.36
N GLY A 130 -20.41 5.07 -9.02
CA GLY A 130 -19.90 5.63 -7.77
C GLY A 130 -21.04 6.11 -6.86
N MET A 131 -20.80 6.11 -5.55
CA MET A 131 -21.77 6.63 -4.55
C MET A 131 -21.60 8.15 -4.37
N LEU A 132 -20.38 8.63 -4.06
CA LEU A 132 -20.04 10.05 -4.01
C LEU A 132 -19.01 10.35 -5.08
N ILE A 133 -19.29 11.30 -5.97
CA ILE A 133 -18.41 11.62 -7.10
C ILE A 133 -18.12 13.10 -7.15
N ALA A 134 -16.84 13.48 -6.98
CA ALA A 134 -16.33 14.81 -7.32
C ALA A 134 -15.55 14.73 -8.63
N LYS A 135 -15.90 15.59 -9.60
CA LYS A 135 -15.23 15.65 -10.90
C LYS A 135 -14.89 17.08 -11.28
N ASN A 136 -13.62 17.32 -11.62
CA ASN A 136 -13.12 18.66 -11.97
C ASN A 136 -13.51 19.71 -10.91
N ALA A 137 -13.30 19.39 -9.64
CA ALA A 137 -13.74 20.20 -8.51
C ALA A 137 -12.57 20.60 -7.60
N ASP A 138 -12.63 21.82 -7.10
CA ASP A 138 -11.65 22.39 -6.20
C ASP A 138 -12.24 22.53 -4.79
N ASP A 139 -11.40 22.37 -3.75
CA ASP A 139 -11.78 22.58 -2.35
C ASP A 139 -13.00 21.73 -1.94
N VAL A 140 -12.96 20.44 -2.18
CA VAL A 140 -14.00 19.50 -1.74
C VAL A 140 -13.57 18.84 -0.43
N SER A 141 -14.48 18.86 0.56
CA SER A 141 -14.21 18.22 1.84
C SER A 141 -15.36 17.35 2.33
N ILE A 142 -15.03 16.28 3.03
CA ILE A 142 -15.93 15.41 3.75
C ILE A 142 -15.41 15.31 5.18
N ASP A 143 -16.24 15.65 6.17
CA ASP A 143 -15.80 15.83 7.55
C ASP A 143 -16.93 15.46 8.53
N GLY A 144 -16.59 15.32 9.80
CA GLY A 144 -17.52 15.04 10.89
C GLY A 144 -17.18 13.75 11.64
N THR A 145 -18.15 13.29 12.42
CA THR A 145 -18.03 12.06 13.23
C THR A 145 -19.11 11.02 12.88
N GLY A 146 -19.75 11.22 11.73
CA GLY A 146 -20.72 10.28 11.18
C GLY A 146 -20.06 9.17 10.36
N GLU A 147 -20.87 8.43 9.62
CA GLU A 147 -20.46 7.28 8.83
C GLU A 147 -20.92 7.41 7.36
N ILE A 148 -20.08 6.96 6.44
CA ILE A 148 -20.47 6.63 5.06
C ILE A 148 -20.37 5.12 4.93
N ASN A 149 -21.48 4.45 4.59
CA ASN A 149 -21.60 3.01 4.53
C ASN A 149 -21.99 2.55 3.12
N GLY A 150 -21.14 1.70 2.52
CA GLY A 150 -21.35 1.25 1.14
C GLY A 150 -22.31 0.08 0.99
N GLU A 151 -22.80 -0.52 2.12
CA GLU A 151 -23.78 -1.62 2.13
C GLU A 151 -23.32 -2.87 1.35
N ASP A 152 -22.05 -3.25 1.46
CA ASP A 152 -21.41 -4.37 0.73
C ASP A 152 -22.22 -5.67 0.78
N ALA A 153 -22.80 -6.02 1.93
CA ALA A 153 -23.56 -7.25 2.12
C ALA A 153 -24.76 -7.39 1.15
N ALA A 154 -25.31 -6.26 0.66
CA ALA A 154 -26.41 -6.27 -0.32
C ALA A 154 -25.96 -6.75 -1.71
N PHE A 155 -24.65 -6.78 -1.96
CA PHE A 155 -24.04 -7.06 -3.26
C PHE A 155 -23.12 -8.26 -3.27
N MET A 156 -23.12 -9.06 -2.20
CA MET A 156 -22.28 -10.24 -2.06
C MET A 156 -23.11 -11.50 -1.95
N ALA A 157 -22.68 -12.58 -2.59
CA ALA A 157 -23.28 -13.90 -2.39
C ALA A 157 -22.75 -14.56 -1.12
N GLU A 158 -23.58 -15.37 -0.46
CA GLU A 158 -23.14 -16.23 0.65
C GLU A 158 -22.37 -17.47 0.16
N LYS A 159 -21.38 -17.25 -0.71
CA LYS A 159 -20.50 -18.32 -1.21
C LYS A 159 -19.14 -17.75 -1.59
N SER A 160 -18.12 -18.61 -1.53
CA SER A 160 -16.77 -18.27 -1.95
C SER A 160 -16.70 -18.11 -3.48
N ALA A 161 -15.90 -17.16 -3.95
CA ALA A 161 -15.57 -16.99 -5.37
C ALA A 161 -14.47 -18.01 -5.75
N HIS A 162 -14.87 -19.24 -6.07
CA HIS A 162 -13.95 -20.34 -6.39
C HIS A 162 -13.13 -20.16 -7.66
N ASP A 163 -13.57 -19.33 -8.58
CA ASP A 163 -13.00 -19.21 -9.91
C ASP A 163 -11.97 -18.07 -10.02
N SER A 164 -11.22 -17.80 -8.94
CA SER A 164 -10.10 -16.87 -9.05
C SER A 164 -9.08 -17.44 -10.05
N LYS A 165 -9.07 -16.90 -11.27
CA LYS A 165 -8.08 -17.21 -12.32
C LYS A 165 -6.64 -16.87 -11.89
N ASP A 166 -6.49 -16.19 -10.79
CA ASP A 166 -5.22 -15.71 -10.25
C ASP A 166 -4.49 -16.79 -9.45
N TYR A 167 -5.10 -17.95 -9.25
CA TYR A 167 -4.55 -18.98 -8.41
C TYR A 167 -4.56 -20.36 -9.10
N ASP A 168 -3.39 -20.89 -9.37
CA ASP A 168 -3.23 -22.20 -9.99
C ASP A 168 -2.90 -23.25 -8.93
N GLU A 169 -3.84 -24.16 -8.68
CA GLU A 169 -3.72 -25.26 -7.71
C GLU A 169 -2.46 -26.11 -7.89
N ARG A 170 -1.91 -26.17 -9.10
CA ARG A 170 -0.67 -26.92 -9.37
C ARG A 170 0.52 -26.45 -8.55
N PHE A 171 0.50 -25.19 -8.11
CA PHE A 171 1.58 -24.54 -7.37
C PHE A 171 1.32 -24.43 -5.87
N VAL A 172 0.17 -24.87 -5.38
CA VAL A 172 -0.05 -24.98 -3.94
C VAL A 172 0.60 -26.27 -3.41
N ARG A 173 0.98 -26.27 -2.15
CA ARG A 173 1.71 -27.41 -1.56
C ARG A 173 0.86 -28.68 -1.49
N ASN A 174 -0.41 -28.55 -1.12
CA ASN A 174 -1.37 -29.64 -1.06
C ASN A 174 -2.71 -29.22 -1.65
N PRO A 175 -3.03 -29.58 -2.91
CA PRO A 175 -4.25 -29.17 -3.59
C PRO A 175 -5.55 -29.55 -2.89
N GLU A 176 -5.64 -30.74 -2.26
CA GLU A 176 -6.85 -31.18 -1.55
C GLU A 176 -7.13 -30.32 -0.32
N LYS A 177 -6.07 -30.02 0.47
CA LYS A 177 -6.20 -29.13 1.63
C LYS A 177 -6.46 -27.69 1.22
N TYR A 178 -5.88 -27.24 0.13
CA TYR A 178 -6.15 -25.93 -0.46
C TYR A 178 -7.63 -25.80 -0.86
N GLN A 179 -8.18 -26.77 -1.59
CA GLN A 179 -9.60 -26.78 -1.95
C GLN A 179 -10.52 -26.79 -0.74
N ALA A 180 -10.19 -27.55 0.29
CA ALA A 180 -10.95 -27.54 1.54
C ALA A 180 -10.94 -26.14 2.18
N ALA A 181 -9.77 -25.52 2.29
CA ALA A 181 -9.65 -24.15 2.85
C ALA A 181 -10.38 -23.10 2.00
N MET A 182 -10.37 -23.21 0.67
CA MET A 182 -11.08 -22.31 -0.23
C MET A 182 -12.62 -22.40 -0.12
N ASN A 183 -13.14 -23.53 0.37
CA ASN A 183 -14.57 -23.68 0.64
C ASN A 183 -15.01 -23.00 1.94
N GLU A 184 -14.07 -22.60 2.80
CA GLU A 184 -14.36 -21.88 4.04
C GLU A 184 -14.64 -20.41 3.73
N LEU A 185 -15.86 -19.96 4.00
CA LEU A 185 -16.24 -18.54 3.82
C LEU A 185 -15.43 -17.58 4.69
N GLU A 186 -14.79 -18.08 5.75
CA GLU A 186 -13.94 -17.29 6.64
C GLU A 186 -12.75 -16.65 5.91
N TYR A 187 -12.18 -17.35 4.93
CA TYR A 187 -11.01 -16.85 4.21
C TYR A 187 -11.39 -15.99 2.99
N GLY A 188 -12.60 -16.14 2.45
CA GLY A 188 -13.01 -15.45 1.21
C GLY A 188 -12.09 -15.77 0.03
N PRO A 189 -12.11 -15.00 -1.06
CA PRO A 189 -13.07 -13.92 -1.30
C PRO A 189 -14.49 -14.43 -1.50
N ILE A 190 -15.48 -13.63 -1.09
CA ILE A 190 -16.89 -13.89 -1.38
C ILE A 190 -17.24 -13.37 -2.78
N GLU A 191 -18.22 -14.01 -3.43
CA GLU A 191 -18.57 -13.69 -4.82
C GLU A 191 -19.39 -12.41 -4.93
N PRO A 192 -18.92 -11.37 -5.64
CA PRO A 192 -19.70 -10.17 -5.91
C PRO A 192 -20.88 -10.43 -6.86
N GLN A 193 -22.02 -9.78 -6.59
CA GLN A 193 -23.24 -9.86 -7.39
C GLN A 193 -23.72 -8.46 -7.79
N GLY A 194 -23.31 -7.98 -8.97
CA GLY A 194 -23.81 -6.73 -9.53
C GLY A 194 -23.59 -5.50 -8.63
N ARG A 195 -22.42 -5.44 -8.00
CA ARG A 195 -22.07 -4.37 -7.03
C ARG A 195 -21.79 -3.03 -7.72
N PRO A 196 -22.03 -1.88 -7.03
CA PRO A 196 -21.50 -0.60 -7.49
C PRO A 196 -19.98 -0.61 -7.48
N GLY A 197 -19.38 0.38 -8.14
CA GLY A 197 -17.92 0.58 -8.14
C GLY A 197 -17.42 1.26 -6.88
N THR A 198 -16.62 2.32 -7.05
CA THR A 198 -15.98 3.01 -5.93
C THR A 198 -16.99 3.76 -5.06
N MET A 199 -16.83 3.68 -3.75
CA MET A 199 -17.71 4.39 -2.82
C MET A 199 -17.51 5.91 -2.90
N ILE A 200 -16.26 6.41 -2.86
CA ILE A 200 -15.94 7.84 -2.96
C ILE A 200 -14.91 8.06 -4.06
N VAL A 201 -15.25 8.92 -5.03
CA VAL A 201 -14.40 9.22 -6.20
C VAL A 201 -14.04 10.70 -6.24
N PHE A 202 -12.74 10.98 -6.35
CA PHE A 202 -12.20 12.31 -6.70
C PHE A 202 -11.45 12.19 -8.03
N PHE A 203 -11.95 12.85 -9.07
CA PHE A 203 -11.41 12.77 -10.41
C PHE A 203 -11.06 14.18 -10.94
N HIS A 204 -9.77 14.42 -11.24
CA HIS A 204 -9.27 15.75 -11.63
C HIS A 204 -9.66 16.85 -10.63
N CYS A 205 -9.42 16.61 -9.34
CA CYS A 205 -9.75 17.53 -8.26
C CYS A 205 -8.49 18.18 -7.68
N SER A 206 -8.67 19.30 -6.99
CA SER A 206 -7.62 19.94 -6.18
C SER A 206 -8.10 20.22 -4.75
N ASN A 207 -7.17 20.25 -3.79
CA ASN A 207 -7.44 20.54 -2.37
C ASN A 207 -8.55 19.67 -1.76
N VAL A 208 -8.43 18.34 -1.90
CA VAL A 208 -9.38 17.37 -1.34
C VAL A 208 -9.08 17.14 0.13
N LYS A 209 -10.12 17.05 0.98
CA LYS A 209 -9.99 16.73 2.41
C LYS A 209 -10.99 15.69 2.86
N LEU A 210 -10.48 14.67 3.59
CA LEU A 210 -11.29 13.73 4.37
C LEU A 210 -10.81 13.78 5.82
N HIS A 211 -11.71 14.02 6.77
CA HIS A 211 -11.30 14.14 8.16
C HIS A 211 -12.36 13.62 9.14
N GLY A 212 -11.91 12.83 10.12
CA GLY A 212 -12.74 12.41 11.28
C GLY A 212 -13.85 11.43 10.97
N ILE A 213 -14.11 11.10 9.72
CA ILE A 213 -15.24 10.31 9.24
C ILE A 213 -14.94 8.80 9.27
N ARG A 214 -15.97 7.99 9.53
CA ARG A 214 -15.93 6.55 9.34
C ARG A 214 -16.45 6.17 7.95
N LEU A 215 -15.70 5.34 7.24
CA LEU A 215 -16.04 4.73 5.96
C LEU A 215 -16.17 3.23 6.17
N ALA A 216 -17.29 2.62 5.82
CA ALA A 216 -17.54 1.22 6.14
C ALA A 216 -18.21 0.47 5.01
N SER A 217 -18.01 -0.86 5.00
CA SER A 217 -18.77 -1.79 4.16
C SER A 217 -18.73 -1.41 2.66
N ALA A 218 -17.56 -1.04 2.16
CA ALA A 218 -17.41 -0.71 0.74
C ALA A 218 -17.58 -1.98 -0.12
N PRO A 219 -18.52 -1.97 -1.08
CA PRO A 219 -18.73 -3.13 -1.95
C PRO A 219 -17.60 -3.32 -2.99
N ASN A 220 -16.79 -2.29 -3.22
CA ASN A 220 -15.62 -2.22 -4.08
C ASN A 220 -14.66 -1.16 -3.48
N TRP A 221 -13.75 -0.55 -4.23
CA TRP A 221 -12.81 0.46 -3.74
C TRP A 221 -13.49 1.51 -2.86
N THR A 222 -12.91 1.80 -1.71
CA THR A 222 -13.50 2.71 -0.73
C THR A 222 -13.30 4.17 -1.14
N VAL A 223 -12.05 4.61 -1.27
CA VAL A 223 -11.69 5.97 -1.71
C VAL A 223 -10.78 5.88 -2.91
N HIS A 224 -11.19 6.45 -4.03
CA HIS A 224 -10.36 6.52 -5.23
C HIS A 224 -10.11 7.96 -5.64
N MET A 225 -8.85 8.32 -5.71
CA MET A 225 -8.36 9.62 -6.19
C MET A 225 -7.60 9.42 -7.49
N GLN A 226 -8.01 10.11 -8.55
CA GLN A 226 -7.29 10.10 -9.82
C GLN A 226 -7.02 11.50 -10.33
N ASN A 227 -5.75 11.79 -10.65
CA ASN A 227 -5.29 13.12 -11.06
C ASN A 227 -5.68 14.20 -10.03
N VAL A 228 -5.42 13.93 -8.74
CA VAL A 228 -5.70 14.88 -7.65
C VAL A 228 -4.44 15.63 -7.29
N GLU A 229 -4.54 16.96 -7.24
CA GLU A 229 -3.47 17.87 -6.84
C GLU A 229 -3.75 18.37 -5.41
N GLY A 230 -3.03 17.84 -4.44
CA GLY A 230 -3.21 18.18 -3.03
C GLY A 230 -4.41 17.45 -2.39
N ALA A 231 -4.10 16.47 -1.54
CA ALA A 231 -5.09 15.80 -0.71
C ALA A 231 -4.61 15.71 0.74
N ALA A 232 -5.53 15.89 1.69
CA ALA A 232 -5.29 15.68 3.09
C ALA A 232 -6.36 14.72 3.65
N ILE A 233 -5.93 13.53 4.03
CA ILE A 233 -6.78 12.50 4.64
C ILE A 233 -6.26 12.27 6.06
N SER A 234 -7.09 12.49 7.07
CA SER A 234 -6.65 12.35 8.45
C SER A 234 -7.75 11.92 9.41
N ASP A 235 -7.33 11.18 10.43
CA ASP A 235 -8.19 10.79 11.53
C ASP A 235 -9.45 10.04 11.08
N ILE A 236 -9.35 9.27 9.97
CA ILE A 236 -10.44 8.47 9.44
C ILE A 236 -10.33 7.01 9.88
N GLU A 237 -11.47 6.33 9.91
CA GLU A 237 -11.55 4.89 10.03
C GLU A 237 -12.14 4.30 8.74
N ILE A 238 -11.44 3.38 8.09
CA ILE A 238 -11.98 2.51 7.04
C ILE A 238 -12.19 1.14 7.65
N PHE A 239 -13.43 0.61 7.58
CA PHE A 239 -13.78 -0.68 8.15
C PHE A 239 -14.61 -1.51 7.18
N ASN A 240 -13.95 -2.29 6.37
CA ASN A 240 -14.54 -3.16 5.37
C ASN A 240 -14.54 -4.62 5.80
N ASP A 241 -15.42 -5.44 5.24
CA ASP A 241 -15.35 -6.89 5.36
C ASP A 241 -14.10 -7.40 4.59
N PRO A 242 -13.12 -8.03 5.28
CA PRO A 242 -11.89 -8.47 4.65
C PRO A 242 -12.08 -9.58 3.61
N ARG A 243 -13.26 -10.16 3.50
CA ARG A 243 -13.59 -11.20 2.52
C ARG A 243 -14.11 -10.64 1.20
N VAL A 244 -14.51 -9.38 1.16
CA VAL A 244 -14.97 -8.72 -0.06
C VAL A 244 -13.77 -8.41 -0.95
N PRO A 245 -13.72 -8.90 -2.20
CA PRO A 245 -12.60 -8.62 -3.09
C PRO A 245 -12.65 -7.19 -3.62
N ASN A 246 -11.48 -6.59 -3.87
CA ASN A 246 -11.31 -5.24 -4.39
C ASN A 246 -11.98 -4.14 -3.54
N ASN A 247 -12.11 -4.33 -2.24
CA ASN A 247 -12.53 -3.25 -1.35
C ASN A 247 -11.30 -2.55 -0.72
N ASP A 248 -10.40 -2.13 -1.61
CA ASP A 248 -9.20 -1.38 -1.26
C ASP A 248 -9.55 -0.18 -0.37
N GLY A 249 -8.63 0.20 0.51
CA GLY A 249 -8.84 1.32 1.42
C GLY A 249 -8.78 2.66 0.69
N ILE A 250 -7.58 3.06 0.26
CA ILE A 250 -7.36 4.34 -0.43
C ILE A 250 -6.48 4.11 -1.65
N ASP A 251 -7.02 4.44 -2.82
CA ASP A 251 -6.32 4.42 -4.10
C ASP A 251 -5.93 5.83 -4.53
N CYS A 252 -4.63 6.06 -4.73
CA CYS A 252 -4.08 7.29 -5.27
C CYS A 252 -3.47 7.01 -6.64
N MET A 253 -4.11 7.47 -7.71
CA MET A 253 -3.65 7.30 -9.09
C MET A 253 -3.28 8.63 -9.72
N GLN A 254 -2.02 8.78 -10.14
CA GLN A 254 -1.53 10.01 -10.76
C GLN A 254 -1.76 11.26 -9.88
N CYS A 255 -1.66 11.08 -8.56
CA CYS A 255 -1.87 12.16 -7.59
C CYS A 255 -0.54 12.80 -7.19
N GLN A 256 -0.61 14.05 -6.72
CA GLN A 256 0.53 14.80 -6.22
C GLN A 256 0.20 15.49 -4.89
N HIS A 257 1.21 15.65 -4.03
CA HIS A 257 1.08 16.33 -2.72
C HIS A 257 -0.02 15.74 -1.83
N VAL A 258 -0.01 14.41 -1.65
CA VAL A 258 -0.99 13.67 -0.83
C VAL A 258 -0.44 13.46 0.57
N ARG A 259 -1.25 13.70 1.59
CA ARG A 259 -0.97 13.35 2.99
C ARG A 259 -2.07 12.46 3.54
N ILE A 260 -1.67 11.31 4.13
CA ILE A 260 -2.57 10.38 4.83
C ILE A 260 -2.01 10.19 6.23
N THR A 261 -2.76 10.54 7.27
CA THR A 261 -2.25 10.56 8.63
C THR A 261 -3.27 10.06 9.67
N ASN A 262 -2.77 9.48 10.77
CA ASN A 262 -3.55 9.14 11.96
C ASN A 262 -4.81 8.30 11.65
N SER A 263 -4.75 7.37 10.72
CA SER A 263 -5.93 6.67 10.22
C SER A 263 -5.83 5.17 10.45
N ASN A 264 -6.99 4.53 10.65
CA ASN A 264 -7.11 3.08 10.76
C ASN A 264 -7.78 2.55 9.50
N ILE A 265 -7.14 1.59 8.83
CA ILE A 265 -7.59 1.06 7.55
C ILE A 265 -7.70 -0.46 7.63
N HIS A 266 -8.92 -0.98 7.50
CA HIS A 266 -9.21 -2.41 7.34
C HIS A 266 -9.81 -2.63 5.97
N ALA A 267 -9.11 -3.39 5.13
CA ALA A 267 -9.50 -3.67 3.74
C ALA A 267 -9.45 -5.18 3.44
N GLY A 268 -10.18 -5.63 2.47
CA GLY A 268 -10.08 -7.00 1.96
C GLY A 268 -9.03 -7.10 0.87
N ASP A 269 -8.79 -6.04 0.11
CA ASP A 269 -7.70 -5.95 -0.85
C ASP A 269 -6.64 -4.96 -0.34
N ASP A 270 -5.96 -4.18 -1.19
CA ASP A 270 -4.88 -3.30 -0.75
C ASP A 270 -5.35 -2.24 0.27
N GLY A 271 -4.58 -2.05 1.34
CA GLY A 271 -4.87 -0.98 2.30
C GLY A 271 -4.67 0.39 1.68
N LEU A 272 -3.52 0.60 1.07
CA LEU A 272 -3.16 1.78 0.27
C LEU A 272 -2.59 1.34 -1.07
N ALA A 273 -3.19 1.78 -2.17
CA ALA A 273 -2.66 1.60 -3.52
C ALA A 273 -2.21 2.95 -4.09
N ILE A 274 -0.90 3.14 -4.22
CA ILE A 274 -0.30 4.41 -4.67
C ILE A 274 0.35 4.16 -6.03
N VAL A 275 -0.28 4.67 -7.08
CA VAL A 275 0.11 4.36 -8.45
C VAL A 275 0.43 5.64 -9.22
N ARG A 276 1.62 5.69 -9.84
CA ARG A 276 2.08 6.83 -10.67
C ARG A 276 1.97 8.18 -9.97
N SER A 277 2.03 8.17 -8.65
CA SER A 277 1.88 9.35 -7.81
C SER A 277 3.23 9.84 -7.29
N GLU A 278 3.27 11.07 -6.84
CA GLU A 278 4.49 11.66 -6.31
C GLU A 278 4.22 12.60 -5.13
N ASP A 279 5.22 12.76 -4.27
CA ASP A 279 5.12 13.56 -3.06
C ASP A 279 3.98 13.08 -2.13
N VAL A 280 3.89 11.75 -1.95
CA VAL A 280 2.92 11.11 -1.05
C VAL A 280 3.56 10.87 0.31
N ASN A 281 2.93 11.37 1.36
CA ASN A 281 3.38 11.21 2.74
C ASN A 281 2.32 10.49 3.56
N VAL A 282 2.67 9.32 4.10
CA VAL A 282 1.79 8.53 4.98
C VAL A 282 2.43 8.42 6.35
N SER A 283 1.68 8.71 7.41
CA SER A 283 2.23 8.61 8.77
C SER A 283 1.19 8.25 9.84
N ASN A 284 1.66 7.54 10.87
CA ASN A 284 0.87 7.19 12.06
C ASN A 284 -0.45 6.46 11.71
N CYS A 285 -0.40 5.49 10.80
CA CYS A 285 -1.56 4.71 10.40
C CYS A 285 -1.44 3.25 10.85
N SER A 286 -2.59 2.64 11.14
CA SER A 286 -2.73 1.20 11.32
C SER A 286 -3.45 0.61 10.11
N ILE A 287 -2.87 -0.43 9.51
CA ILE A 287 -3.39 -1.00 8.25
C ILE A 287 -3.51 -2.50 8.41
N SER A 288 -4.69 -3.03 8.13
CA SER A 288 -4.90 -4.46 8.01
C SER A 288 -5.56 -4.80 6.67
N SER A 289 -5.12 -5.89 6.05
CA SER A 289 -5.54 -6.26 4.70
C SER A 289 -5.36 -7.75 4.46
N ARG A 290 -6.13 -8.31 3.54
CA ARG A 290 -5.90 -9.66 3.02
C ARG A 290 -4.98 -9.72 1.80
N SER A 291 -4.59 -8.56 1.29
CA SER A 291 -3.64 -8.37 0.20
C SER A 291 -2.41 -7.60 0.71
N ALA A 292 -2.01 -6.50 0.08
CA ALA A 292 -0.90 -5.69 0.57
C ALA A 292 -1.37 -4.57 1.50
N ALA A 293 -0.66 -4.34 2.61
CA ALA A 293 -0.91 -3.12 3.40
C ALA A 293 -0.64 -1.87 2.57
N ILE A 294 0.46 -1.88 1.83
CA ILE A 294 0.84 -0.79 0.91
C ILE A 294 1.28 -1.40 -0.42
N ARG A 295 0.70 -0.94 -1.52
CA ARG A 295 1.12 -1.22 -2.89
C ARG A 295 1.57 0.06 -3.57
N LEU A 296 2.82 0.09 -4.06
CA LEU A 296 3.39 1.22 -4.79
C LEU A 296 3.76 0.81 -6.21
N GLU A 297 3.35 1.61 -7.18
CA GLU A 297 3.73 1.42 -8.59
C GLU A 297 4.11 2.76 -9.22
N SER A 298 5.25 2.84 -9.87
CA SER A 298 5.72 4.06 -10.57
C SER A 298 5.63 5.32 -9.69
N THR A 299 5.84 5.18 -8.38
CA THR A 299 5.68 6.21 -7.35
C THR A 299 7.04 6.81 -7.00
N ARG A 300 7.08 8.12 -6.76
CA ARG A 300 8.33 8.85 -6.52
C ARG A 300 8.27 9.81 -5.34
N ARG A 301 9.45 10.10 -4.73
CA ARG A 301 9.63 11.12 -3.67
C ARG A 301 8.60 11.02 -2.55
N SER A 302 8.41 9.80 -2.05
CA SER A 302 7.35 9.49 -1.10
C SER A 302 7.88 8.91 0.19
N THR A 303 7.21 9.18 1.29
CA THR A 303 7.61 8.72 2.63
C THR A 303 6.47 8.03 3.36
N PHE A 304 6.82 6.94 4.05
CA PHE A 304 5.90 6.14 4.86
C PHE A 304 6.54 5.93 6.23
N THR A 305 5.92 6.41 7.32
CA THR A 305 6.56 6.39 8.64
C THR A 305 5.57 6.13 9.78
N GLY A 306 6.04 5.43 10.82
CA GLY A 306 5.24 5.20 12.03
C GLY A 306 4.01 4.33 11.76
N LEU A 307 4.13 3.26 11.00
CA LEU A 307 3.00 2.42 10.59
C LEU A 307 2.98 1.09 11.35
N SER A 308 1.78 0.57 11.58
CA SER A 308 1.53 -0.77 12.08
C SER A 308 0.71 -1.55 11.04
N MET A 309 1.18 -2.74 10.67
CA MET A 309 0.57 -3.54 9.60
C MET A 309 0.28 -4.96 10.07
N ASP A 310 -0.93 -5.47 9.75
CA ASP A 310 -1.32 -6.87 9.96
C ASP A 310 -2.02 -7.36 8.67
N THR A 311 -1.34 -8.22 7.88
CA THR A 311 -1.72 -8.39 6.48
C THR A 311 -1.17 -9.69 5.88
N ASN A 312 -1.61 -10.05 4.66
CA ASN A 312 -0.98 -11.12 3.91
C ASN A 312 0.37 -10.66 3.31
N ARG A 313 0.45 -9.46 2.74
CA ARG A 313 1.70 -8.86 2.25
C ARG A 313 1.88 -7.48 2.88
N GLY A 314 3.03 -7.22 3.46
CA GLY A 314 3.31 -5.94 4.12
C GLY A 314 3.45 -4.80 3.13
N ILE A 315 4.67 -4.55 2.66
CA ILE A 315 5.00 -3.47 1.73
C ILE A 315 5.33 -4.08 0.37
N ALA A 316 4.54 -3.74 -0.65
CA ALA A 316 4.76 -4.12 -2.04
C ALA A 316 5.21 -2.92 -2.88
N VAL A 317 6.35 -3.02 -3.56
CA VAL A 317 6.92 -1.97 -4.41
C VAL A 317 7.15 -2.55 -5.80
N PHE A 318 6.49 -1.99 -6.79
CA PHE A 318 6.59 -2.47 -8.16
C PHE A 318 7.26 -1.44 -9.07
N GLY A 319 8.13 -1.94 -9.94
CA GLY A 319 8.48 -1.27 -11.17
C GLY A 319 7.52 -1.76 -12.24
N ASP A 320 6.66 -0.91 -12.76
CA ASP A 320 5.67 -1.27 -13.76
C ASP A 320 5.73 -0.36 -15.00
N ASP A 321 5.35 -0.93 -16.14
CA ASP A 321 5.23 -0.22 -17.41
C ASP A 321 3.82 -0.38 -17.95
N PHE A 322 3.04 0.68 -17.82
CA PHE A 322 1.68 0.70 -18.33
C PHE A 322 1.69 0.87 -19.86
N PRO A 323 1.09 -0.03 -20.63
CA PRO A 323 1.03 0.07 -22.08
C PRO A 323 0.52 1.42 -22.57
N GLY A 324 1.28 2.05 -23.46
CA GLY A 324 0.92 3.34 -24.06
C GLY A 324 1.16 4.57 -23.17
N GLN A 325 1.84 4.41 -22.03
CA GLN A 325 2.22 5.51 -21.15
C GLN A 325 3.75 5.58 -21.00
N GLN A 326 4.27 6.75 -20.63
CA GLN A 326 5.71 6.90 -20.40
C GLN A 326 6.13 6.07 -19.18
N ASN A 327 7.19 5.27 -19.35
CA ASN A 327 7.79 4.52 -18.26
C ASN A 327 8.24 5.45 -17.15
N ARG A 328 7.68 5.28 -15.97
CA ARG A 328 8.09 6.02 -14.77
C ARG A 328 8.72 5.04 -13.78
N PRO A 329 9.91 5.34 -13.27
CA PRO A 329 10.49 4.51 -12.22
C PRO A 329 9.69 4.64 -10.91
N THR A 330 9.75 3.59 -10.08
CA THR A 330 9.52 3.75 -8.64
C THR A 330 10.86 4.12 -8.02
N GLU A 331 10.95 5.33 -7.47
CA GLU A 331 12.24 5.87 -6.99
C GLU A 331 12.11 6.86 -5.84
N ASP A 332 13.18 6.97 -5.06
CA ASP A 332 13.29 7.93 -3.96
C ASP A 332 12.14 7.76 -2.95
N VAL A 333 11.94 6.52 -2.51
CA VAL A 333 10.89 6.15 -1.54
C VAL A 333 11.55 5.69 -0.25
N THR A 334 11.05 6.18 0.87
CA THR A 334 11.54 5.82 2.20
C THR A 334 10.42 5.26 3.07
N PHE A 335 10.69 4.12 3.70
CA PHE A 335 9.88 3.50 4.73
C PHE A 335 10.64 3.55 6.04
N SER A 336 10.03 4.07 7.13
CA SER A 336 10.71 4.22 8.42
C SER A 336 9.80 3.93 9.60
N ASP A 337 10.36 3.34 10.65
CA ASP A 337 9.66 3.12 11.92
C ASP A 337 8.37 2.31 11.77
N ILE A 338 8.44 1.13 11.13
CA ILE A 338 7.29 0.31 10.79
C ILE A 338 7.35 -1.03 11.51
N VAL A 339 6.21 -1.43 12.07
CA VAL A 339 5.98 -2.77 12.61
C VAL A 339 5.06 -3.52 11.65
N ILE A 340 5.49 -4.72 11.22
CA ILE A 340 4.77 -5.52 10.24
C ILE A 340 4.50 -6.89 10.83
N ARG A 341 3.27 -7.38 10.68
CA ARG A 341 2.92 -8.76 10.88
C ARG A 341 2.30 -9.31 9.60
N THR A 342 2.83 -10.44 9.10
CA THR A 342 2.29 -11.04 7.88
C THR A 342 1.90 -12.49 8.09
N HIS A 343 0.77 -12.87 7.47
CA HIS A 343 0.16 -14.19 7.59
C HIS A 343 -0.06 -14.84 6.24
N LEU A 344 0.11 -16.15 6.18
CA LEU A 344 -0.39 -16.96 5.08
C LEU A 344 -1.91 -16.98 5.11
N ILE A 345 -2.55 -16.56 4.02
CA ILE A 345 -4.00 -16.57 3.87
C ILE A 345 -4.37 -17.44 2.69
N PRO A 346 -5.21 -18.47 2.89
CA PRO A 346 -5.73 -19.27 1.78
C PRO A 346 -6.60 -18.43 0.85
N GLY A 347 -6.57 -18.71 -0.43
CA GLY A 347 -7.42 -18.03 -1.40
C GLY A 347 -6.67 -17.31 -2.50
N GLY A 348 -7.41 -16.59 -3.33
CA GLY A 348 -6.90 -15.82 -4.47
C GLY A 348 -6.23 -14.50 -4.12
N TRP A 349 -5.93 -14.27 -2.86
CA TRP A 349 -5.30 -13.05 -2.38
C TRP A 349 -3.86 -12.88 -2.89
N TRP A 350 -3.40 -11.63 -2.99
CA TRP A 350 -2.05 -11.29 -3.40
C TRP A 350 -1.10 -11.41 -2.21
N GLY A 351 -0.14 -12.34 -2.29
CA GLY A 351 0.89 -12.49 -1.28
C GLY A 351 1.05 -13.93 -0.77
N LYS A 352 2.20 -14.18 -0.14
CA LYS A 352 2.58 -15.40 0.58
C LYS A 352 3.28 -15.02 1.90
N ALA A 353 2.68 -14.09 2.62
CA ALA A 353 3.15 -13.55 3.89
C ALA A 353 4.50 -12.80 3.80
N GLU A 354 4.79 -12.17 2.69
CA GLU A 354 6.01 -11.38 2.54
C GLU A 354 5.92 -10.05 3.30
N PRO A 355 6.82 -9.76 4.26
CA PRO A 355 6.81 -8.47 4.95
C PRO A 355 7.26 -7.31 4.06
N ILE A 356 8.20 -7.58 3.15
CA ILE A 356 8.70 -6.66 2.13
C ILE A 356 8.74 -7.41 0.81
N TYR A 357 8.14 -6.81 -0.21
CA TYR A 357 8.10 -7.35 -1.56
C TYR A 357 8.44 -6.25 -2.56
N ILE A 358 9.55 -6.39 -3.26
CA ILE A 358 9.91 -5.50 -4.37
C ILE A 358 10.01 -6.34 -5.62
N ALA A 359 9.35 -5.93 -6.71
CA ALA A 359 9.42 -6.64 -7.97
C ALA A 359 9.43 -5.71 -9.19
N VAL A 360 10.15 -6.12 -10.23
CA VAL A 360 10.07 -5.50 -11.56
C VAL A 360 9.11 -6.32 -12.40
N GLN A 361 8.03 -5.69 -12.85
CA GLN A 361 7.01 -6.30 -13.70
C GLN A 361 7.42 -6.29 -15.17
N PRO A 362 7.13 -7.32 -15.94
CA PRO A 362 7.30 -7.28 -17.39
C PRO A 362 6.12 -6.53 -18.06
N CYS A 363 6.43 -5.72 -19.07
CA CYS A 363 5.40 -5.05 -19.87
C CYS A 363 4.71 -5.98 -20.88
N ALA A 364 5.35 -7.10 -21.19
CA ALA A 364 4.82 -8.20 -22.01
C ALA A 364 5.57 -9.47 -21.58
N ALA A 365 5.04 -10.63 -21.94
CA ALA A 365 5.69 -11.89 -21.62
C ALA A 365 7.18 -11.84 -22.02
N GLU A 366 8.05 -11.96 -21.05
CA GLU A 366 9.52 -11.99 -21.20
C GLU A 366 10.21 -10.66 -21.63
N VAL A 367 9.48 -9.52 -21.70
CA VAL A 367 10.06 -8.23 -22.09
C VAL A 367 9.98 -7.24 -20.94
N VAL A 368 11.12 -6.79 -20.45
CA VAL A 368 11.24 -5.72 -19.46
C VAL A 368 11.42 -4.39 -20.20
N CYS A 369 10.41 -3.52 -20.15
CA CYS A 369 10.34 -2.31 -20.97
C CYS A 369 10.92 -1.07 -20.28
N GLY A 370 12.13 -1.16 -19.78
CA GLY A 370 12.81 0.01 -19.20
C GLY A 370 12.27 0.46 -17.82
N VAL A 371 11.43 -0.35 -17.23
CA VAL A 371 10.92 -0.19 -15.86
C VAL A 371 12.08 -0.26 -14.86
N ARG A 372 12.04 0.58 -13.84
CA ARG A 372 13.11 0.62 -12.84
C ARG A 372 12.56 0.85 -11.44
N VAL A 373 13.17 0.14 -10.49
CA VAL A 373 13.03 0.44 -9.06
C VAL A 373 14.41 0.83 -8.56
N ARG A 374 14.50 2.03 -7.97
CA ARG A 374 15.78 2.54 -7.46
C ARG A 374 15.63 3.45 -6.24
N ASN A 375 16.66 3.50 -5.40
CA ASN A 375 16.71 4.35 -4.21
C ASN A 375 15.49 4.13 -3.31
N VAL A 376 15.23 2.87 -2.95
CA VAL A 376 14.19 2.50 -1.99
C VAL A 376 14.86 2.12 -0.68
N VAL A 377 14.49 2.82 0.39
CA VAL A 377 15.16 2.71 1.68
C VAL A 377 14.18 2.26 2.75
N PHE A 378 14.56 1.24 3.52
CA PHE A 378 13.85 0.75 4.69
C PHE A 378 14.70 1.02 5.93
N ASN A 379 14.15 1.77 6.89
CA ASN A 379 14.83 2.11 8.14
C ASN A 379 13.98 1.69 9.35
N ASN A 380 14.59 1.02 10.32
CA ASN A 380 13.95 0.62 11.56
C ASN A 380 12.63 -0.14 11.33
N ILE A 381 12.72 -1.26 10.63
CA ILE A 381 11.58 -2.14 10.35
C ILE A 381 11.66 -3.36 11.27
N THR A 382 10.57 -3.69 11.95
CA THR A 382 10.43 -4.94 12.68
C THR A 382 9.29 -5.75 12.08
N ALA A 383 9.58 -6.96 11.62
CA ALA A 383 8.60 -7.83 11.00
C ALA A 383 8.51 -9.17 11.74
N GLU A 384 7.29 -9.57 12.10
CA GLU A 384 6.91 -10.95 12.40
C GLU A 384 6.28 -11.54 11.13
N ALA A 385 6.89 -12.58 10.53
CA ALA A 385 6.48 -12.99 9.19
C ALA A 385 6.38 -14.52 9.05
N GLU A 386 5.32 -14.98 8.41
CA GLU A 386 5.11 -16.38 8.00
C GLU A 386 5.67 -16.66 6.58
N GLY A 387 6.23 -15.66 5.91
CA GLY A 387 6.90 -15.74 4.61
C GLY A 387 8.16 -14.89 4.56
N GLY A 388 9.01 -15.10 3.55
CA GLY A 388 10.27 -14.37 3.39
C GLY A 388 10.10 -13.02 2.71
N ALA A 389 10.98 -12.06 3.00
CA ALA A 389 11.10 -10.82 2.24
C ALA A 389 11.67 -11.11 0.84
N LEU A 390 11.10 -10.48 -0.20
CA LEU A 390 11.48 -10.70 -1.61
C LEU A 390 11.88 -9.38 -2.27
N LEU A 391 13.10 -9.35 -2.86
CA LEU A 391 13.64 -8.21 -3.61
C LEU A 391 14.01 -8.70 -5.01
N LEU A 392 13.07 -8.63 -5.95
CA LEU A 392 13.15 -9.30 -7.24
C LEU A 392 13.30 -8.28 -8.37
N GLY A 393 14.52 -8.13 -8.84
CA GLY A 393 14.81 -7.41 -10.09
C GLY A 393 14.51 -8.26 -11.31
N ALA A 394 14.97 -7.81 -12.46
CA ALA A 394 14.88 -8.57 -13.70
C ALA A 394 16.18 -8.42 -14.51
N LYS A 395 16.46 -9.39 -15.35
CA LYS A 395 17.56 -9.31 -16.30
C LYS A 395 17.41 -8.08 -17.21
N GLY A 396 18.36 -7.15 -17.11
CA GLY A 396 18.29 -5.87 -17.84
C GLY A 396 17.59 -4.72 -17.10
N ALA A 397 16.91 -5.02 -15.98
CA ALA A 397 16.32 -4.03 -15.07
C ALA A 397 16.53 -4.45 -13.60
N PRO A 398 17.78 -4.49 -13.13
CA PRO A 398 18.05 -4.84 -11.75
C PRO A 398 17.47 -3.79 -10.80
N LEU A 399 17.12 -4.22 -9.59
CA LEU A 399 16.88 -3.28 -8.50
C LEU A 399 18.17 -2.52 -8.20
N THR A 400 18.11 -1.21 -8.06
CA THR A 400 19.31 -0.39 -7.86
C THR A 400 19.21 0.48 -6.62
N GLY A 401 20.22 0.44 -5.75
CA GLY A 401 20.29 1.29 -4.56
C GLY A 401 19.16 1.01 -3.56
N VAL A 402 18.79 -0.26 -3.37
CA VAL A 402 17.90 -0.68 -2.29
C VAL A 402 18.70 -0.80 -1.01
N GLU A 403 18.21 -0.23 0.07
CA GLU A 403 18.84 -0.26 1.39
C GLU A 403 17.89 -0.77 2.46
N LEU A 404 18.37 -1.71 3.27
CA LEU A 404 17.72 -2.18 4.48
C LEU A 404 18.63 -1.81 5.66
N ASN A 405 18.20 -0.86 6.49
CA ASN A 405 18.93 -0.36 7.64
C ASN A 405 18.12 -0.64 8.92
N ASP A 406 18.73 -1.30 9.90
CA ASP A 406 18.07 -1.65 11.17
C ASP A 406 16.79 -2.49 10.97
N VAL A 407 16.86 -3.53 10.15
CA VAL A 407 15.72 -4.39 9.83
C VAL A 407 15.80 -5.70 10.61
N ARG A 408 14.72 -6.05 11.31
CA ARG A 408 14.55 -7.31 12.03
C ARG A 408 13.47 -8.15 11.40
N LEU A 409 13.84 -9.33 10.94
CA LEU A 409 12.94 -10.35 10.40
C LEU A 409 12.83 -11.48 11.42
N HIS A 410 11.75 -11.48 12.20
CA HIS A 410 11.39 -12.57 13.08
C HIS A 410 10.44 -13.50 12.34
N MET A 411 10.96 -14.67 11.92
CA MET A 411 10.21 -15.65 11.17
C MET A 411 9.41 -16.51 12.14
N ILE A 412 8.09 -16.47 12.03
CA ILE A 412 7.15 -17.16 12.91
C ILE A 412 6.59 -18.43 12.24
N VAL A 413 6.17 -19.40 13.06
CA VAL A 413 5.56 -20.64 12.56
C VAL A 413 4.13 -20.33 12.12
N PRO A 414 3.77 -20.54 10.85
CA PRO A 414 2.40 -20.40 10.41
C PRO A 414 1.49 -21.49 10.98
N ASP A 415 0.18 -21.23 10.98
CA ASP A 415 -0.78 -22.28 11.33
C ASP A 415 -0.51 -23.55 10.50
N PRO A 416 -0.38 -24.74 11.12
CA PRO A 416 -0.01 -25.95 10.41
C PRO A 416 -0.97 -26.30 9.26
N ALA A 417 -2.28 -26.12 9.42
CA ALA A 417 -3.26 -26.45 8.39
C ALA A 417 -3.14 -25.50 7.18
N ILE A 418 -2.92 -24.20 7.45
CA ILE A 418 -2.69 -23.19 6.40
C ILE A 418 -1.32 -23.41 5.75
N SER A 419 -0.28 -23.66 6.53
CA SER A 419 1.07 -23.95 6.05
C SER A 419 1.11 -25.17 5.10
N GLU A 420 0.40 -26.24 5.45
CA GLU A 420 0.31 -27.43 4.59
C GLU A 420 -0.48 -27.17 3.30
N SER A 421 -1.41 -26.23 3.30
CA SER A 421 -2.24 -25.87 2.16
C SER A 421 -1.48 -24.93 1.19
N VAL A 422 -1.03 -23.77 1.66
CA VAL A 422 -0.49 -22.69 0.82
C VAL A 422 0.95 -22.28 1.12
N GLY A 423 1.59 -22.86 2.13
CA GLY A 423 2.96 -22.52 2.52
C GLY A 423 4.03 -23.04 1.55
N GLY A 424 5.25 -22.55 1.67
CA GLY A 424 6.41 -22.99 0.90
C GLY A 424 6.33 -22.65 -0.59
N ASN A 425 5.68 -21.55 -0.93
CA ASN A 425 5.58 -21.04 -2.28
C ASN A 425 6.05 -19.58 -2.33
N LEU A 426 6.67 -19.20 -3.45
CA LEU A 426 6.93 -17.81 -3.81
C LEU A 426 5.80 -17.28 -4.69
N ASP A 427 5.31 -16.08 -4.40
CA ASP A 427 4.39 -15.37 -5.28
C ASP A 427 5.17 -14.52 -6.27
N LEU A 428 5.23 -15.00 -7.51
CA LEU A 428 5.96 -14.36 -8.60
C LEU A 428 5.01 -13.78 -9.67
N ARG A 429 3.71 -13.67 -9.37
CA ARG A 429 2.68 -13.21 -10.33
C ARG A 429 2.97 -11.84 -10.94
N TRP A 430 3.68 -10.99 -10.22
CA TRP A 430 4.05 -9.65 -10.66
C TRP A 430 5.56 -9.50 -10.87
N THR A 431 6.20 -10.53 -11.41
CA THR A 431 7.64 -10.50 -11.68
C THR A 431 7.96 -10.92 -13.11
N ALA A 432 9.18 -10.61 -13.54
CA ALA A 432 9.70 -11.10 -14.80
C ALA A 432 10.22 -12.54 -14.74
N LEU A 433 10.30 -13.15 -13.56
CA LEU A 433 10.96 -14.43 -13.35
C LEU A 433 10.13 -15.62 -13.83
N THR A 434 8.82 -15.60 -13.56
CA THR A 434 7.89 -16.65 -13.99
C THR A 434 6.52 -16.08 -14.37
N PRO A 435 6.41 -15.38 -15.49
CA PRO A 435 5.17 -14.69 -15.84
C PRO A 435 3.96 -15.60 -16.10
N ARG A 436 4.19 -16.91 -16.33
CA ARG A 436 3.11 -17.86 -16.63
C ARG A 436 2.55 -18.57 -15.43
N ASP A 437 3.40 -18.90 -14.48
CA ASP A 437 3.05 -19.81 -13.39
C ASP A 437 2.69 -19.08 -12.10
N GLY A 438 3.21 -17.87 -11.93
CA GLY A 438 2.86 -16.93 -10.87
C GLY A 438 3.23 -17.38 -9.45
N VAL A 439 2.68 -18.47 -8.96
CA VAL A 439 2.97 -19.02 -7.63
C VAL A 439 3.73 -20.33 -7.77
N VAL A 440 4.92 -20.44 -7.21
CA VAL A 440 5.80 -21.60 -7.41
C VAL A 440 6.29 -22.19 -6.09
N LYS A 441 6.37 -23.53 -6.03
CA LYS A 441 6.99 -24.22 -4.89
C LYS A 441 8.47 -23.89 -4.82
N SER A 442 8.92 -23.49 -3.64
CA SER A 442 10.30 -23.08 -3.44
C SER A 442 10.77 -23.33 -2.01
N ASP A 443 12.07 -23.32 -1.82
CA ASP A 443 12.66 -23.09 -0.51
C ASP A 443 12.63 -21.59 -0.19
N ILE A 444 12.15 -21.23 0.98
CA ILE A 444 11.93 -19.85 1.39
C ILE A 444 13.07 -19.39 2.31
N PRO A 445 13.98 -18.50 1.87
CA PRO A 445 14.88 -17.79 2.78
C PRO A 445 14.13 -16.69 3.53
N ALA A 446 14.66 -16.20 4.64
CA ALA A 446 14.05 -15.05 5.32
C ALA A 446 14.14 -13.77 4.47
N LEU A 447 15.19 -13.64 3.66
CA LEU A 447 15.34 -12.60 2.64
C LEU A 447 15.90 -13.22 1.36
N LEU A 448 15.17 -13.09 0.27
CA LEU A 448 15.64 -13.38 -1.09
C LEU A 448 15.83 -12.10 -1.87
N ALA A 449 17.00 -11.92 -2.46
CA ALA A 449 17.26 -10.85 -3.41
C ALA A 449 17.79 -11.43 -4.72
N GLU A 450 17.22 -11.04 -5.85
CA GLU A 450 17.63 -11.52 -7.17
C GLU A 450 17.70 -10.35 -8.16
N ASP A 451 18.72 -10.38 -9.05
CA ASP A 451 19.00 -9.30 -10.01
C ASP A 451 19.09 -7.92 -9.33
N VAL A 452 20.04 -7.75 -8.42
CA VAL A 452 20.22 -6.53 -7.63
C VAL A 452 21.58 -5.86 -7.90
N ASN A 453 21.61 -4.52 -7.88
CA ASN A 453 22.82 -3.73 -8.06
C ASN A 453 22.93 -2.67 -6.97
N GLY A 454 23.98 -2.68 -6.18
CA GLY A 454 24.17 -1.75 -5.06
C GLY A 454 23.23 -2.00 -3.88
N LEU A 455 22.89 -3.26 -3.59
CA LEU A 455 22.10 -3.62 -2.39
C LEU A 455 22.93 -3.37 -1.14
N ARG A 456 22.35 -2.71 -0.16
CA ARG A 456 22.96 -2.41 1.14
C ARG A 456 22.10 -3.00 2.26
N LEU A 457 22.68 -3.92 3.03
CA LEU A 457 22.09 -4.53 4.22
C LEU A 457 22.91 -4.10 5.44
N ARG A 458 22.38 -3.20 6.27
CA ARG A 458 23.06 -2.70 7.48
C ARG A 458 22.25 -3.01 8.72
N ASN A 459 22.87 -3.68 9.68
CA ASN A 459 22.24 -4.14 10.92
C ASN A 459 20.94 -4.93 10.67
N VAL A 460 21.01 -5.88 9.74
CA VAL A 460 19.90 -6.80 9.45
C VAL A 460 20.00 -8.01 10.37
N GLN A 461 18.89 -8.32 11.03
CA GLN A 461 18.77 -9.46 11.94
C GLN A 461 17.73 -10.44 11.42
N VAL A 462 18.09 -11.72 11.38
CA VAL A 462 17.18 -12.81 11.04
C VAL A 462 17.08 -13.78 12.20
N ASP A 463 15.88 -13.95 12.70
CA ASP A 463 15.57 -14.86 13.79
C ASP A 463 14.44 -15.82 13.39
N TRP A 464 14.52 -17.07 13.84
CA TRP A 464 13.58 -18.12 13.50
C TRP A 464 12.97 -18.72 14.77
N ALA A 465 11.65 -18.80 14.81
CA ALA A 465 10.95 -19.55 15.85
C ALA A 465 11.32 -21.03 15.81
N ASP A 466 11.12 -21.73 16.92
CA ASP A 466 11.31 -23.17 16.97
C ASP A 466 10.19 -23.88 16.20
N GLY A 467 10.54 -24.96 15.50
CA GLY A 467 9.56 -25.77 14.78
C GLY A 467 9.16 -25.23 13.41
N MET A 468 10.01 -24.39 12.81
CA MET A 468 9.77 -23.90 11.44
C MET A 468 9.53 -25.03 10.44
N PRO A 469 8.53 -24.89 9.53
CA PRO A 469 8.30 -25.83 8.43
C PRO A 469 9.56 -26.11 7.60
N ASP A 470 9.61 -27.30 7.01
CA ASP A 470 10.77 -27.80 6.26
C ASP A 470 11.09 -27.02 4.97
N TYR A 471 10.17 -26.23 4.48
CA TYR A 471 10.40 -25.40 3.29
C TYR A 471 11.18 -24.09 3.58
N PHE A 472 11.41 -23.71 4.82
CA PHE A 472 12.29 -22.60 5.12
C PHE A 472 13.77 -23.00 5.06
N SER A 473 14.62 -22.13 4.56
CA SER A 473 16.02 -22.43 4.25
C SER A 473 17.02 -21.42 4.83
N ASP A 474 17.57 -20.57 4.00
CA ASP A 474 18.66 -19.65 4.34
C ASP A 474 18.18 -18.44 5.16
N GLY A 475 19.10 -17.84 5.88
CA GLY A 475 18.85 -16.53 6.47
C GLY A 475 18.70 -15.46 5.38
N ILE A 476 19.76 -15.26 4.58
CA ILE A 476 19.75 -14.38 3.43
C ILE A 476 20.24 -15.16 2.21
N ARG A 477 19.54 -15.02 1.08
CA ARG A 477 20.00 -15.48 -0.24
C ARG A 477 20.04 -14.33 -1.21
N VAL A 478 21.19 -14.13 -1.88
CA VAL A 478 21.34 -13.10 -2.91
C VAL A 478 21.88 -13.74 -4.18
N GLU A 479 21.15 -13.57 -5.28
CA GLU A 479 21.50 -14.14 -6.59
C GLU A 479 21.63 -13.04 -7.65
N ASN A 480 22.54 -13.22 -8.62
CA ASN A 480 22.74 -12.29 -9.73
C ASN A 480 22.98 -10.83 -9.28
N PHE A 481 23.97 -10.62 -8.43
CA PHE A 481 24.20 -9.31 -7.82
C PHE A 481 25.49 -8.62 -8.30
N LYS A 482 25.50 -7.28 -8.19
CA LYS A 482 26.71 -6.45 -8.28
C LYS A 482 26.74 -5.48 -7.11
N ASP A 483 27.95 -5.24 -6.55
CA ASP A 483 28.19 -4.26 -5.49
C ASP A 483 27.27 -4.46 -4.28
N LEU A 484 27.39 -5.60 -3.59
CA LEU A 484 26.65 -5.96 -2.39
C LEU A 484 27.42 -5.58 -1.13
N LEU A 485 26.79 -4.84 -0.23
CA LEU A 485 27.27 -4.61 1.13
C LEU A 485 26.38 -5.32 2.15
N ILE A 486 26.99 -6.13 3.01
CA ILE A 486 26.37 -6.69 4.20
C ILE A 486 27.20 -6.24 5.40
N ASP A 487 26.67 -5.34 6.23
CA ASP A 487 27.32 -4.84 7.42
C ASP A 487 26.49 -5.12 8.67
N SER A 488 27.12 -5.65 9.70
CA SER A 488 26.48 -5.93 11.00
C SER A 488 25.31 -6.92 10.90
N TYR A 489 25.37 -7.90 10.02
CA TYR A 489 24.37 -8.95 9.93
C TYR A 489 24.43 -9.91 11.11
N SER A 490 23.27 -10.34 11.61
CA SER A 490 23.11 -11.34 12.66
C SER A 490 22.01 -12.31 12.33
N GLY A 491 22.32 -13.58 12.14
CA GLY A 491 21.30 -14.59 11.77
C GLY A 491 21.88 -15.98 11.57
N ARG A 492 20.97 -16.90 11.29
CA ARG A 492 21.25 -18.29 10.94
C ARG A 492 20.28 -18.80 9.86
N GLN A 493 20.51 -19.98 9.34
CA GLN A 493 19.54 -20.71 8.52
C GLN A 493 18.36 -21.24 9.37
N ALA A 494 17.23 -21.54 8.71
CA ALA A 494 16.04 -22.07 9.36
C ALA A 494 16.26 -23.50 9.90
N GLN A 495 16.78 -24.38 9.05
CA GLN A 495 16.90 -25.81 9.35
C GLN A 495 18.30 -26.15 9.91
N PRO A 496 18.40 -27.08 10.87
CA PRO A 496 19.69 -27.42 11.49
C PRO A 496 20.64 -28.16 10.54
N ASP A 497 20.13 -28.82 9.53
CA ASP A 497 20.88 -29.73 8.64
C ASP A 497 21.11 -29.18 7.22
N ARG A 498 20.48 -28.07 6.84
CA ARG A 498 20.61 -27.47 5.50
C ARG A 498 20.54 -25.95 5.53
N GLY A 499 20.99 -25.32 4.43
CA GLY A 499 21.01 -23.88 4.26
C GLY A 499 22.22 -23.20 4.93
N ALA A 500 22.31 -21.91 4.74
CA ALA A 500 23.35 -21.05 5.27
C ALA A 500 22.75 -19.79 5.92
N ALA A 501 23.51 -19.15 6.81
CA ALA A 501 23.13 -17.83 7.32
C ALA A 501 23.13 -16.79 6.19
N ILE A 502 24.11 -16.88 5.28
CA ILE A 502 24.21 -16.07 4.06
C ILE A 502 24.57 -17.01 2.90
N ASP A 503 23.75 -17.01 1.83
CA ASP A 503 23.97 -17.75 0.59
C ASP A 503 24.08 -16.75 -0.58
N LEU A 504 25.24 -16.70 -1.22
CA LEU A 504 25.52 -15.77 -2.31
C LEU A 504 25.82 -16.53 -3.59
N ARG A 505 25.11 -16.20 -4.68
CA ARG A 505 25.21 -16.91 -5.97
C ARG A 505 25.35 -15.95 -7.14
N HIS A 506 26.21 -16.30 -8.11
CA HIS A 506 26.33 -15.63 -9.40
C HIS A 506 26.53 -14.10 -9.31
N GLY A 507 27.48 -13.64 -8.47
CA GLY A 507 27.65 -12.21 -8.22
C GLY A 507 29.10 -11.71 -8.24
N ALA A 508 29.23 -10.39 -8.14
CA ALA A 508 30.52 -9.72 -8.06
C ALA A 508 30.50 -8.50 -7.14
N GLY A 509 31.64 -8.19 -6.53
CA GLY A 509 31.79 -6.98 -5.70
C GLY A 509 31.06 -7.08 -4.35
N VAL A 510 31.37 -8.11 -3.55
CA VAL A 510 30.76 -8.27 -2.22
C VAL A 510 31.69 -7.79 -1.11
N SER A 511 31.10 -7.09 -0.14
CA SER A 511 31.72 -6.73 1.14
C SER A 511 30.84 -7.19 2.29
N ILE A 512 31.39 -7.99 3.21
CA ILE A 512 30.70 -8.42 4.45
C ILE A 512 31.54 -7.99 5.64
N THR A 513 30.97 -7.18 6.54
CA THR A 513 31.69 -6.60 7.68
C THR A 513 30.90 -6.73 8.97
N ASN A 514 31.58 -6.76 10.12
CA ASN A 514 30.99 -6.71 11.47
C ASN A 514 29.86 -7.72 11.76
N SER A 515 29.82 -8.81 11.02
CA SER A 515 28.72 -9.78 11.06
C SER A 515 28.99 -10.91 12.05
N ARG A 516 27.91 -11.57 12.54
CA ARG A 516 28.03 -12.64 13.51
C ARG A 516 27.12 -13.83 13.20
N ALA A 517 27.62 -15.03 13.47
CA ALA A 517 26.83 -16.24 13.45
C ALA A 517 26.03 -16.38 14.77
N MET A 518 24.73 -16.67 14.64
CA MET A 518 23.87 -16.97 15.80
C MET A 518 24.06 -18.43 16.25
N PRO A 519 23.74 -18.77 17.51
CA PRO A 519 23.71 -20.16 17.96
C PRO A 519 22.88 -21.05 17.05
N GLY A 520 23.40 -22.21 16.68
CA GLY A 520 22.75 -23.13 15.74
C GLY A 520 23.07 -22.85 14.25
N THR A 521 23.94 -21.90 13.97
CA THR A 521 24.42 -21.69 12.58
C THR A 521 25.22 -22.90 12.11
N ARG A 522 24.76 -23.54 11.02
CA ARG A 522 25.47 -24.64 10.36
C ARG A 522 26.60 -24.10 9.49
N THR A 523 26.24 -23.32 8.47
CA THR A 523 27.17 -22.65 7.58
C THR A 523 26.91 -21.15 7.65
N PHE A 524 27.93 -20.35 7.95
CA PHE A 524 27.73 -18.91 7.99
C PHE A 524 27.63 -18.31 6.59
N LEU A 525 28.55 -18.69 5.70
CA LEU A 525 28.61 -18.14 4.35
C LEU A 525 28.73 -19.27 3.31
N GLN A 526 27.79 -19.32 2.39
CA GLN A 526 27.85 -20.16 1.21
C GLN A 526 28.09 -19.31 -0.03
N LEU A 527 29.01 -19.73 -0.89
CA LEU A 527 29.39 -19.00 -2.10
C LEU A 527 29.32 -19.91 -3.31
N ASP A 528 28.60 -19.48 -4.35
CA ASP A 528 28.56 -20.11 -5.65
C ASP A 528 28.80 -19.07 -6.75
N GLN A 529 29.87 -19.23 -7.53
CA GLN A 529 30.26 -18.37 -8.66
C GLN A 529 30.31 -16.87 -8.32
N VAL A 530 30.86 -16.52 -7.15
CA VAL A 530 31.05 -15.13 -6.71
C VAL A 530 32.44 -14.63 -7.04
N GLN A 531 32.53 -13.50 -7.75
CA GLN A 531 33.77 -12.87 -8.22
C GLN A 531 34.06 -11.56 -7.47
N ASP A 532 35.33 -11.03 -7.64
CA ASP A 532 35.76 -9.72 -7.11
C ASP A 532 35.41 -9.49 -5.64
N ARG A 533 35.83 -10.38 -4.79
CA ARG A 533 35.57 -10.37 -3.35
C ARG A 533 36.49 -9.36 -2.70
N ARG A 534 35.85 -8.40 -2.02
CA ARG A 534 36.58 -7.36 -1.33
C ARG A 534 36.35 -7.42 0.13
N VAL A 535 36.90 -7.65 1.03
CA VAL A 535 36.82 -7.32 2.48
C VAL A 535 35.84 -8.15 3.29
N PHE A 536 36.37 -9.04 4.03
CA PHE A 536 35.72 -9.72 5.15
C PHE A 536 36.43 -9.29 6.44
N VAL A 537 35.82 -8.44 7.26
CA VAL A 537 36.47 -7.86 8.47
C VAL A 537 35.54 -7.96 9.68
N ASN A 538 36.14 -8.26 10.85
CA ASN A 538 35.48 -8.24 12.15
C ASN A 538 34.28 -9.18 12.31
N TYR A 539 34.52 -10.50 12.31
CA TYR A 539 33.46 -11.49 12.54
C TYR A 539 33.44 -12.03 13.97
N ASP A 540 32.25 -12.35 14.45
CA ASP A 540 32.07 -13.35 15.49
C ASP A 540 31.41 -14.60 14.93
N LEU A 541 32.20 -15.57 14.51
CA LEU A 541 31.73 -16.82 13.88
C LEU A 541 31.87 -18.03 14.79
N ARG A 542 32.08 -17.81 16.10
CA ARG A 542 32.29 -18.89 17.09
C ARG A 542 31.09 -19.86 17.17
N SER A 543 29.90 -19.41 16.79
CA SER A 543 28.68 -20.20 16.81
C SER A 543 28.44 -21.00 15.53
N ALA A 544 29.24 -20.82 14.46
CA ALA A 544 29.06 -21.53 13.21
C ALA A 544 29.81 -22.87 13.21
N ALA A 545 29.15 -23.94 12.77
CA ALA A 545 29.78 -25.23 12.54
C ALA A 545 30.75 -25.22 11.34
N SER A 546 30.39 -24.44 10.29
CA SER A 546 31.24 -24.15 9.13
C SER A 546 31.20 -22.66 8.81
N VAL A 547 32.36 -22.08 8.51
CA VAL A 547 32.44 -20.65 8.20
C VAL A 547 32.12 -20.37 6.74
N ILE A 548 32.70 -21.14 5.80
CA ILE A 548 32.52 -20.94 4.34
C ILE A 548 32.43 -22.28 3.64
N THR A 549 31.52 -22.41 2.69
CA THR A 549 31.42 -23.53 1.75
C THR A 549 31.19 -23.02 0.32
N PRO A 550 31.78 -23.65 -0.73
CA PRO A 550 32.74 -24.74 -0.67
C PRO A 550 34.10 -24.27 -0.15
N ALA A 551 34.75 -25.12 0.59
CA ALA A 551 36.03 -24.86 1.25
C ALA A 551 37.24 -24.71 0.27
N THR A 552 37.06 -24.79 -1.05
CA THR A 552 38.11 -24.98 -2.06
C THR A 552 38.68 -23.70 -2.64
N GLN A 553 38.28 -22.51 -2.23
CA GLN A 553 38.90 -21.29 -2.76
C GLN A 553 39.73 -20.59 -1.68
N ARG A 554 40.96 -20.19 -2.07
CA ARG A 554 41.98 -19.56 -1.24
C ARG A 554 41.49 -18.30 -0.52
N PHE A 555 40.75 -18.48 0.55
CA PHE A 555 40.27 -17.39 1.42
C PHE A 555 41.12 -17.13 2.66
N GLU A 556 42.08 -18.03 2.93
CA GLU A 556 42.82 -18.03 4.20
C GLU A 556 43.74 -16.81 4.40
N THR A 557 43.98 -16.00 3.36
CA THR A 557 44.93 -14.87 3.43
C THR A 557 44.29 -13.49 3.52
N GLU A 558 42.98 -13.35 3.32
CA GLU A 558 42.29 -12.05 3.40
C GLU A 558 41.30 -11.93 4.58
N ILE A 559 40.99 -13.02 5.26
CA ILE A 559 40.19 -13.01 6.49
C ILE A 559 41.16 -12.66 7.62
N GLY A 560 41.09 -11.44 8.13
CA GLY A 560 41.68 -11.06 9.42
C GLY A 560 41.03 -11.83 10.56
N VAL A 561 41.04 -13.14 10.54
CA VAL A 561 40.74 -13.99 11.69
C VAL A 561 41.90 -13.81 12.65
N PRO A 562 41.69 -13.27 13.86
CA PRO A 562 42.69 -13.40 14.90
C PRO A 562 43.01 -14.90 15.00
N ALA A 563 44.26 -15.25 14.96
CA ALA A 563 44.72 -16.62 15.16
C ALA A 563 44.31 -17.08 16.56
N VAL A 564 43.11 -17.56 16.72
CA VAL A 564 42.59 -18.13 17.96
C VAL A 564 42.10 -19.53 17.69
N GLN A 565 43.02 -20.42 17.98
CA GLN A 565 42.83 -21.79 18.42
C GLN A 565 42.20 -22.79 17.45
N ARG A 566 43.10 -23.39 16.66
CA ARG A 566 42.97 -24.84 16.42
C ARG A 566 43.18 -25.57 17.76
N LYS A 567 42.12 -26.14 18.28
CA LYS A 567 42.18 -27.31 19.16
C LYS A 567 41.39 -28.41 18.54
#